data_37dbc0a868791f9114f1bffda7724427
#
_entry.id   37dbc0a868791f9114f1bffda7724427
#
_cell.length_a   1.000
_cell.length_b   1.000
_cell.length_c   1.000
_cell.angle_alpha   90.00
_cell.angle_beta   90.00
_cell.angle_gamma   90.00
#
_symmetry.space_group_name_H-M   'P 1'
#
loop_
_entity.id
_entity.type
_entity.pdbx_description
1 polymer ?
#
loop_
_entity_poly.entity_id
_entity_poly.type
_entity_poly.pdbx_seq_one_letter_code
_entity_poly.pdbx_strand_id
1 'polypeptide(L)'
;MEVAIHGNRRIPAETVRGRIFTRAGDVYDEAALDRDFNSLWNTGYFEDIRFEREQTPKGWRIHVYVKERPTISEIEYLGLNSVSKSDVLDRFKERKVGLSPESQYDPTKVKKAEVTIRELLSEHGRQFATVRTEVRPIPPAKVSVTFVVKEGPKVTVGKITFIGTSTSAHAFSAAP
;
A
#
# COMPACT_ATOMS: atom_id res chain seq x y z
N MET A 1 -32.22 -14.82 12.38
CA MET A 1 -31.17 -13.80 12.21
C MET A 1 -31.02 -13.50 10.71
N GLU A 2 -30.89 -12.24 10.38
CA GLU A 2 -30.65 -11.80 9.02
C GLU A 2 -29.27 -11.20 8.91
N VAL A 3 -28.69 -11.22 7.71
CA VAL A 3 -27.35 -10.63 7.45
C VAL A 3 -27.48 -9.65 6.30
N ALA A 4 -27.12 -8.39 6.55
CA ALA A 4 -27.14 -7.34 5.55
C ALA A 4 -25.72 -6.81 5.32
N ILE A 5 -25.33 -6.68 4.06
CA ILE A 5 -23.99 -6.21 3.67
C ILE A 5 -24.11 -4.78 3.15
N HIS A 6 -23.27 -3.89 3.69
CA HIS A 6 -23.27 -2.48 3.32
C HIS A 6 -21.87 -2.00 2.95
N GLY A 7 -21.79 -1.08 2.03
CA GLY A 7 -20.54 -0.42 1.66
C GLY A 7 -19.71 -1.13 0.61
N ASN A 8 -20.13 -2.31 0.17
CA ASN A 8 -19.47 -3.00 -0.92
C ASN A 8 -19.75 -2.27 -2.24
N ARG A 9 -18.74 -2.11 -3.07
CA ARG A 9 -18.84 -1.43 -4.36
C ARG A 9 -18.44 -2.35 -5.51
N ARG A 10 -17.15 -2.74 -5.56
CA ARG A 10 -16.66 -3.64 -6.60
C ARG A 10 -16.79 -5.11 -6.21
N ILE A 11 -16.86 -5.38 -4.92
CA ILE A 11 -16.98 -6.74 -4.40
C ILE A 11 -18.47 -7.02 -4.19
N PRO A 12 -19.05 -8.01 -4.92
CA PRO A 12 -20.46 -8.34 -4.75
C PRO A 12 -20.78 -8.81 -3.33
N ALA A 13 -22.00 -8.53 -2.87
CA ALA A 13 -22.44 -8.98 -1.56
C ALA A 13 -22.35 -10.51 -1.43
N GLU A 14 -22.58 -11.22 -2.51
CA GLU A 14 -22.47 -12.69 -2.52
C GLU A 14 -21.06 -13.17 -2.20
N THR A 15 -20.05 -12.44 -2.67
CA THR A 15 -18.64 -12.75 -2.35
C THR A 15 -18.38 -12.56 -0.87
N VAL A 16 -18.90 -11.49 -0.27
CA VAL A 16 -18.77 -11.26 1.16
C VAL A 16 -19.48 -12.36 1.95
N ARG A 17 -20.69 -12.69 1.57
CA ARG A 17 -21.44 -13.78 2.21
C ARG A 17 -20.75 -15.13 2.09
N GLY A 18 -20.07 -15.37 0.99
CA GLY A 18 -19.33 -16.60 0.78
C GLY A 18 -18.11 -16.74 1.68
N ARG A 19 -17.64 -15.65 2.25
CA ARG A 19 -16.47 -15.64 3.16
C ARG A 19 -16.85 -15.71 4.63
N ILE A 20 -18.11 -15.56 4.97
CA ILE A 20 -18.57 -15.68 6.35
C ILE A 20 -19.32 -17.01 6.53
N PHE A 21 -19.27 -17.54 7.74
CA PHE A 21 -19.91 -18.81 8.06
C PHE A 21 -21.34 -18.63 8.54
N THR A 22 -21.62 -17.46 9.11
CA THR A 22 -22.96 -17.11 9.60
C THR A 22 -23.91 -16.94 8.43
N ARG A 23 -25.09 -17.56 8.52
CA ARG A 23 -26.11 -17.52 7.49
C ARG A 23 -27.43 -16.98 8.05
N ALA A 24 -28.25 -16.46 7.16
CA ALA A 24 -29.60 -16.09 7.51
C ALA A 24 -30.32 -17.29 8.11
N GLY A 25 -30.99 -17.09 9.24
CA GLY A 25 -31.67 -18.16 9.95
C GLY A 25 -30.85 -18.82 11.05
N ASP A 26 -29.54 -18.57 11.10
CA ASP A 26 -28.69 -19.07 12.19
C ASP A 26 -29.01 -18.38 13.50
N VAL A 27 -28.65 -19.03 14.61
CA VAL A 27 -28.75 -18.45 15.94
C VAL A 27 -27.60 -17.44 16.11
N TYR A 28 -27.90 -16.31 16.76
CA TYR A 28 -26.90 -15.29 17.05
C TYR A 28 -25.80 -15.88 17.95
N ASP A 29 -24.55 -15.73 17.54
CA ASP A 29 -23.38 -16.24 18.26
C ASP A 29 -22.21 -15.27 18.04
N GLU A 30 -21.76 -14.60 19.11
CA GLU A 30 -20.63 -13.66 19.01
C GLU A 30 -19.34 -14.32 18.57
N ALA A 31 -19.07 -15.55 19.02
CA ALA A 31 -17.85 -16.26 18.64
C ALA A 31 -17.86 -16.56 17.14
N ALA A 32 -19.01 -16.87 16.56
CA ALA A 32 -19.15 -17.07 15.13
C ALA A 32 -18.90 -15.76 14.37
N LEU A 33 -19.40 -14.63 14.89
CA LEU A 33 -19.19 -13.33 14.27
C LEU A 33 -17.71 -12.91 14.31
N ASP A 34 -17.00 -13.22 15.39
CA ASP A 34 -15.57 -12.94 15.49
C ASP A 34 -14.79 -13.73 14.45
N ARG A 35 -15.15 -15.01 14.23
CA ARG A 35 -14.54 -15.84 13.19
C ARG A 35 -14.83 -15.27 11.80
N ASP A 36 -16.06 -14.82 11.59
CA ASP A 36 -16.46 -14.22 10.32
C ASP A 36 -15.70 -12.91 10.05
N PHE A 37 -15.53 -12.08 11.09
CA PHE A 37 -14.73 -10.86 10.99
C PHE A 37 -13.30 -11.18 10.53
N ASN A 38 -12.66 -12.15 11.20
CA ASN A 38 -11.29 -12.53 10.87
C ASN A 38 -11.19 -13.11 9.47
N SER A 39 -12.18 -13.89 9.06
CA SER A 39 -12.23 -14.45 7.72
C SER A 39 -12.30 -13.35 6.64
N LEU A 40 -13.14 -12.34 6.85
CA LEU A 40 -13.22 -11.20 5.93
C LEU A 40 -11.96 -10.36 5.94
N TRP A 41 -11.41 -10.10 7.12
CA TRP A 41 -10.18 -9.31 7.27
C TRP A 41 -9.02 -9.97 6.52
N ASN A 42 -8.91 -11.28 6.62
CA ASN A 42 -7.83 -12.03 6.01
C ASN A 42 -7.92 -12.11 4.48
N THR A 43 -9.06 -11.74 3.88
CA THR A 43 -9.16 -11.68 2.40
C THR A 43 -8.28 -10.58 1.82
N GLY A 44 -7.97 -9.55 2.60
CA GLY A 44 -7.21 -8.39 2.14
C GLY A 44 -8.01 -7.43 1.26
N TYR A 45 -9.30 -7.67 1.05
CA TYR A 45 -10.13 -6.82 0.18
C TYR A 45 -10.57 -5.52 0.84
N PHE A 46 -10.54 -5.45 2.18
CA PHE A 46 -11.17 -4.37 2.91
C PHE A 46 -10.16 -3.58 3.72
N GLU A 47 -10.35 -2.27 3.72
CA GLU A 47 -9.61 -1.33 4.53
C GLU A 47 -10.19 -1.27 5.94
N ASP A 48 -11.50 -1.46 6.05
CA ASP A 48 -12.21 -1.45 7.33
C ASP A 48 -13.42 -2.38 7.25
N ILE A 49 -13.73 -3.02 8.38
CA ILE A 49 -14.88 -3.91 8.53
C ILE A 49 -15.49 -3.64 9.89
N ARG A 50 -16.82 -3.49 9.92
CA ARG A 50 -17.54 -3.29 11.16
C ARG A 50 -18.79 -4.13 11.16
N PHE A 51 -19.04 -4.83 12.25
CA PHE A 51 -20.26 -5.60 12.47
C PHE A 51 -21.11 -4.86 13.48
N GLU A 52 -22.38 -4.63 13.15
CA GLU A 52 -23.37 -4.07 14.06
C GLU A 52 -24.55 -4.99 14.14
N ARG A 53 -25.16 -5.05 15.31
CA ARG A 53 -26.35 -5.86 15.51
C ARG A 53 -27.55 -4.99 15.79
N GLU A 54 -28.68 -5.41 15.28
CA GLU A 54 -29.96 -4.73 15.46
C GLU A 54 -30.99 -5.75 15.90
N GLN A 55 -31.72 -5.45 16.96
CA GLN A 55 -32.80 -6.30 17.40
C GLN A 55 -34.07 -5.88 16.66
N THR A 56 -34.70 -6.84 15.98
CA THR A 56 -35.94 -6.60 15.24
C THR A 56 -37.05 -7.47 15.81
N PRO A 57 -38.33 -7.23 15.46
CA PRO A 57 -39.43 -8.10 15.88
C PRO A 57 -39.27 -9.55 15.44
N LYS A 58 -38.47 -9.80 14.39
CA LYS A 58 -38.20 -11.13 13.84
C LYS A 58 -36.91 -11.75 14.38
N GLY A 59 -36.20 -11.06 15.29
CA GLY A 59 -34.95 -11.53 15.83
C GLY A 59 -33.80 -10.57 15.54
N TRP A 60 -32.58 -11.09 15.51
CA TRP A 60 -31.40 -10.28 15.30
C TRP A 60 -31.17 -10.04 13.81
N ARG A 61 -30.75 -8.82 13.48
CA ARG A 61 -30.22 -8.48 12.17
C ARG A 61 -28.77 -8.04 12.35
N ILE A 62 -27.88 -8.65 11.59
CA ILE A 62 -26.46 -8.32 11.62
C ILE A 62 -26.17 -7.47 10.40
N HIS A 63 -25.63 -6.28 10.63
CA HIS A 63 -25.19 -5.38 9.59
C HIS A 63 -23.68 -5.49 9.47
N VAL A 64 -23.21 -5.85 8.29
CA VAL A 64 -21.78 -5.92 7.98
C VAL A 64 -21.44 -4.72 7.13
N TYR A 65 -20.72 -3.78 7.73
CA TYR A 65 -20.25 -2.60 7.02
C TYR A 65 -18.81 -2.82 6.60
N VAL A 66 -18.56 -2.71 5.33
CA VAL A 66 -17.22 -2.91 4.76
C VAL A 66 -16.79 -1.66 4.01
N LYS A 67 -15.50 -1.39 4.05
CA LYS A 67 -14.88 -0.36 3.23
C LYS A 67 -13.81 -1.04 2.42
N GLU A 68 -13.98 -1.08 1.11
CA GLU A 68 -13.05 -1.76 0.23
C GLU A 68 -11.74 -0.98 0.13
N ARG A 69 -10.63 -1.68 0.01
CA ARG A 69 -9.35 -1.05 -0.28
C ARG A 69 -9.41 -0.45 -1.67
N PRO A 70 -8.96 0.79 -1.85
CA PRO A 70 -8.93 1.38 -3.19
C PRO A 70 -7.96 0.62 -4.09
N THR A 71 -8.20 0.68 -5.38
CA THR A 71 -7.33 0.11 -6.39
C THR A 71 -6.39 1.20 -6.90
N ILE A 72 -5.16 0.86 -7.20
CA ILE A 72 -4.21 1.79 -7.78
C ILE A 72 -4.57 1.97 -9.25
N SER A 73 -4.88 3.20 -9.65
CA SER A 73 -5.19 3.55 -11.03
C SER A 73 -3.92 3.63 -11.86
N GLU A 74 -2.90 4.31 -11.32
CA GLU A 74 -1.63 4.49 -11.99
C GLU A 74 -0.53 4.72 -10.98
N ILE A 75 0.71 4.45 -11.37
CA ILE A 75 1.89 4.71 -10.57
C ILE A 75 2.84 5.55 -11.41
N GLU A 76 3.25 6.70 -10.87
CA GLU A 76 4.20 7.58 -11.53
C GLU A 76 5.49 7.68 -10.73
N TYR A 77 6.58 7.91 -11.43
CA TYR A 77 7.90 8.09 -10.83
C TYR A 77 8.48 9.41 -11.33
N LEU A 78 8.66 10.36 -10.42
CA LEU A 78 9.21 11.68 -10.74
C LEU A 78 10.62 11.79 -10.17
N GLY A 79 11.51 12.40 -10.93
CA GLY A 79 12.88 12.67 -10.48
C GLY A 79 13.87 11.53 -10.69
N LEU A 80 13.50 10.48 -11.39
CA LEU A 80 14.42 9.41 -11.74
C LEU A 80 15.33 9.85 -12.89
N ASN A 81 16.62 9.92 -12.63
CA ASN A 81 17.62 10.28 -13.63
C ASN A 81 18.73 9.24 -13.77
N SER A 82 19.17 8.69 -12.63
CA SER A 82 20.25 7.68 -12.62
C SER A 82 19.77 6.28 -12.96
N VAL A 83 18.49 6.02 -12.79
CA VAL A 83 17.88 4.72 -13.10
C VAL A 83 16.63 4.95 -13.92
N SER A 84 16.26 3.95 -14.70
CA SER A 84 15.03 4.01 -15.50
C SER A 84 13.86 3.42 -14.73
N LYS A 85 12.66 3.71 -15.20
CA LYS A 85 11.44 3.09 -14.66
C LYS A 85 11.51 1.57 -14.80
N SER A 86 12.06 1.06 -15.89
CA SER A 86 12.23 -0.38 -16.09
C SER A 86 13.11 -1.01 -15.03
N ASP A 87 14.19 -0.33 -14.65
CA ASP A 87 15.08 -0.82 -13.58
C ASP A 87 14.34 -0.91 -12.25
N VAL A 88 13.51 0.08 -11.97
CA VAL A 88 12.68 0.08 -10.75
C VAL A 88 11.70 -1.09 -10.76
N LEU A 89 11.01 -1.30 -11.88
CA LEU A 89 10.04 -2.39 -11.99
C LEU A 89 10.71 -3.76 -11.88
N ASP A 90 11.88 -3.93 -12.45
CA ASP A 90 12.64 -5.18 -12.34
C ASP A 90 13.04 -5.44 -10.90
N ARG A 91 13.49 -4.41 -10.18
CA ARG A 91 13.84 -4.54 -8.78
C ARG A 91 12.61 -4.86 -7.93
N PHE A 92 11.45 -4.29 -8.25
CA PHE A 92 10.21 -4.61 -7.56
C PHE A 92 9.86 -6.09 -7.71
N LYS A 93 10.09 -6.67 -8.89
CA LYS A 93 9.87 -8.10 -9.10
C LYS A 93 10.83 -8.94 -8.27
N GLU A 94 12.11 -8.58 -8.24
CA GLU A 94 13.12 -9.29 -7.46
C GLU A 94 12.80 -9.28 -5.96
N ARG A 95 12.34 -8.14 -5.45
CA ARG A 95 12.03 -7.95 -4.04
C ARG A 95 10.59 -8.34 -3.70
N LYS A 96 9.80 -8.76 -4.67
CA LYS A 96 8.40 -9.15 -4.50
C LYS A 96 7.58 -8.07 -3.79
N VAL A 97 7.74 -6.84 -4.25
CA VAL A 97 7.03 -5.69 -3.69
C VAL A 97 5.54 -5.82 -3.93
N GLY A 98 5.13 -6.33 -5.10
CA GLY A 98 3.72 -6.56 -5.41
C GLY A 98 2.91 -5.30 -5.68
N LEU A 99 3.58 -4.18 -5.93
CA LEU A 99 2.92 -2.92 -6.21
C LEU A 99 2.85 -2.71 -7.72
N SER A 100 1.65 -2.60 -8.26
CA SER A 100 1.46 -2.42 -9.71
C SER A 100 0.12 -1.72 -9.97
N PRO A 101 -0.05 -1.11 -11.16
CA PRO A 101 -1.35 -0.59 -11.56
C PRO A 101 -2.39 -1.72 -11.51
N GLU A 102 -3.62 -1.36 -11.16
CA GLU A 102 -4.75 -2.28 -11.01
C GLU A 102 -4.67 -3.20 -9.79
N SER A 103 -3.60 -3.12 -8.97
CA SER A 103 -3.54 -3.85 -7.71
C SER A 103 -4.20 -3.03 -6.61
N GLN A 104 -4.49 -3.68 -5.48
CA GLN A 104 -5.04 -2.99 -4.33
C GLN A 104 -3.97 -2.10 -3.70
N TYR A 105 -4.39 -0.93 -3.24
CA TYR A 105 -3.52 -0.03 -2.50
C TYR A 105 -3.24 -0.61 -1.11
N ASP A 106 -1.96 -0.77 -0.79
CA ASP A 106 -1.53 -1.28 0.51
C ASP A 106 -0.38 -0.40 0.99
N PRO A 107 -0.55 0.33 2.10
CA PRO A 107 0.52 1.20 2.62
C PRO A 107 1.82 0.47 2.91
N THR A 108 1.75 -0.79 3.32
CA THR A 108 2.95 -1.61 3.58
C THR A 108 3.74 -1.85 2.30
N LYS A 109 3.05 -2.13 1.20
CA LYS A 109 3.71 -2.32 -0.11
C LYS A 109 4.31 -1.02 -0.61
N VAL A 110 3.63 0.10 -0.40
CA VAL A 110 4.14 1.42 -0.77
C VAL A 110 5.43 1.73 -0.02
N LYS A 111 5.47 1.45 1.28
CA LYS A 111 6.65 1.66 2.09
C LYS A 111 7.82 0.79 1.61
N LYS A 112 7.54 -0.45 1.30
CA LYS A 112 8.54 -1.38 0.75
C LYS A 112 9.06 -0.89 -0.59
N ALA A 113 8.19 -0.32 -1.43
CA ALA A 113 8.58 0.27 -2.70
C ALA A 113 9.52 1.45 -2.51
N GLU A 114 9.25 2.34 -1.57
CA GLU A 114 10.12 3.47 -1.26
C GLU A 114 11.52 3.02 -0.87
N VAL A 115 11.60 2.04 0.02
CA VAL A 115 12.89 1.48 0.46
C VAL A 115 13.62 0.86 -0.72
N THR A 116 12.92 0.11 -1.56
CA THR A 116 13.51 -0.56 -2.72
C THR A 116 14.07 0.45 -3.71
N ILE A 117 13.37 1.54 -3.96
CA ILE A 117 13.85 2.60 -4.87
C ILE A 117 15.11 3.25 -4.29
N ARG A 118 15.14 3.55 -2.99
CA ARG A 118 16.32 4.11 -2.35
C ARG A 118 17.53 3.18 -2.44
N GLU A 119 17.32 1.89 -2.23
CA GLU A 119 18.40 0.92 -2.35
C GLU A 119 18.97 0.88 -3.77
N LEU A 120 18.09 0.89 -4.76
CA LEU A 120 18.51 0.90 -6.17
C LEU A 120 19.33 2.16 -6.49
N LEU A 121 18.87 3.32 -6.03
CA LEU A 121 19.58 4.57 -6.23
C LEU A 121 20.93 4.58 -5.53
N SER A 122 21.01 4.01 -4.32
CA SER A 122 22.25 3.88 -3.58
C SER A 122 23.28 3.05 -4.35
N GLU A 123 22.84 1.97 -4.99
CA GLU A 123 23.70 1.14 -5.83
C GLU A 123 24.25 1.89 -7.05
N HIS A 124 23.54 2.94 -7.48
CA HIS A 124 23.96 3.79 -8.59
C HIS A 124 24.65 5.07 -8.14
N GLY A 125 25.16 5.11 -6.92
CA GLY A 125 25.91 6.23 -6.39
C GLY A 125 25.06 7.34 -5.78
N ARG A 126 23.77 7.14 -5.62
CA ARG A 126 22.85 8.13 -5.05
C ARG A 126 22.48 7.79 -3.61
N GLN A 127 23.48 7.73 -2.73
CA GLN A 127 23.30 7.30 -1.35
C GLN A 127 22.44 8.25 -0.52
N PHE A 128 22.34 9.51 -0.92
CA PHE A 128 21.54 10.50 -0.22
C PHE A 128 20.16 10.72 -0.84
N ALA A 129 19.77 9.82 -1.72
CA ALA A 129 18.47 9.91 -2.37
C ALA A 129 17.34 9.77 -1.35
N THR A 130 16.30 10.55 -1.57
CA THR A 130 15.06 10.45 -0.78
C THR A 130 13.90 10.15 -1.70
N VAL A 131 12.96 9.38 -1.19
CA VAL A 131 11.75 9.00 -1.93
C VAL A 131 10.55 9.35 -1.07
N ARG A 132 9.63 10.10 -1.66
CA ARG A 132 8.38 10.47 -1.00
C ARG A 132 7.23 9.96 -1.85
N THR A 133 6.18 9.49 -1.22
CA THR A 133 5.00 9.01 -1.91
C THR A 133 3.87 10.02 -1.76
N GLU A 134 3.23 10.36 -2.85
CA GLU A 134 2.00 11.14 -2.86
C GLU A 134 0.88 10.25 -3.37
N VAL A 135 -0.21 10.20 -2.62
CA VAL A 135 -1.38 9.42 -2.97
C VAL A 135 -2.54 10.37 -3.19
N ARG A 136 -3.15 10.27 -4.36
CA ARG A 136 -4.25 11.13 -4.75
C ARG A 136 -5.51 10.30 -4.94
N PRO A 137 -6.59 10.56 -4.20
CA PRO A 137 -7.82 9.78 -4.38
C PRO A 137 -8.48 10.11 -5.71
N ILE A 138 -8.96 9.07 -6.37
CA ILE A 138 -9.74 9.17 -7.60
C ILE A 138 -11.06 8.45 -7.34
N PRO A 139 -12.16 9.17 -7.12
CA PRO A 139 -13.45 8.53 -6.87
C PRO A 139 -13.87 7.61 -8.01
N PRO A 140 -14.61 6.53 -7.75
CA PRO A 140 -15.19 6.18 -6.44
C PRO A 140 -14.30 5.31 -5.56
N ALA A 141 -13.35 4.55 -6.12
CA ALA A 141 -12.58 3.59 -5.33
C ALA A 141 -11.17 3.37 -5.90
N LYS A 142 -10.56 4.42 -6.43
CA LYS A 142 -9.21 4.34 -6.99
C LYS A 142 -8.30 5.39 -6.38
N VAL A 143 -7.00 5.18 -6.49
CA VAL A 143 -5.99 6.16 -6.09
C VAL A 143 -4.89 6.20 -7.15
N SER A 144 -4.27 7.35 -7.29
CA SER A 144 -3.04 7.51 -8.07
C SER A 144 -1.88 7.61 -7.11
N VAL A 145 -0.82 6.86 -7.37
CA VAL A 145 0.37 6.84 -6.52
C VAL A 145 1.52 7.47 -7.31
N THR A 146 2.17 8.45 -6.70
CA THR A 146 3.32 9.12 -7.31
C THR A 146 4.51 9.04 -6.35
N PHE A 147 5.61 8.47 -6.83
CA PHE A 147 6.85 8.47 -6.08
C PHE A 147 7.68 9.67 -6.51
N VAL A 148 7.90 10.60 -5.60
CA VAL A 148 8.73 11.79 -5.84
C VAL A 148 10.13 11.48 -5.33
N VAL A 149 11.07 11.41 -6.26
CA VAL A 149 12.45 11.02 -5.97
C VAL A 149 13.35 12.24 -6.05
N LYS A 150 14.18 12.41 -5.04
CA LYS A 150 15.28 13.40 -5.05
C LYS A 150 16.57 12.61 -4.93
N GLU A 151 17.29 12.51 -6.04
CA GLU A 151 18.50 11.69 -6.05
C GLU A 151 19.65 12.24 -5.23
N GLY A 152 19.74 13.55 -5.11
CA GLY A 152 20.82 14.16 -4.38
C GLY A 152 22.18 14.06 -5.09
N PRO A 153 23.27 14.35 -4.40
CA PRO A 153 24.60 14.30 -5.01
C PRO A 153 25.03 12.86 -5.26
N LYS A 154 25.83 12.69 -6.32
CA LYS A 154 26.39 11.38 -6.66
C LYS A 154 27.64 11.11 -5.84
N VAL A 155 27.72 9.92 -5.28
CA VAL A 155 28.88 9.44 -4.54
C VAL A 155 29.54 8.31 -5.33
N THR A 156 30.84 8.43 -5.56
CA THR A 156 31.60 7.41 -6.27
C THR A 156 32.29 6.49 -5.26
N VAL A 157 32.19 5.19 -5.48
CA VAL A 157 32.85 4.21 -4.62
C VAL A 157 34.37 4.43 -4.64
N GLY A 158 34.97 4.53 -3.45
CA GLY A 158 36.39 4.73 -3.29
C GLY A 158 36.86 6.15 -3.49
N LYS A 159 36.01 7.06 -3.88
CA LYS A 159 36.34 8.45 -4.07
C LYS A 159 35.14 9.34 -3.85
N ILE A 160 35.28 10.30 -2.98
CA ILE A 160 34.24 11.28 -2.70
C ILE A 160 34.70 12.62 -3.26
N THR A 161 33.87 13.23 -4.08
CA THR A 161 34.15 14.53 -4.67
C THR A 161 33.18 15.56 -4.12
N PHE A 162 33.72 16.62 -3.55
CA PHE A 162 32.92 17.73 -3.07
C PHE A 162 33.01 18.87 -4.06
N ILE A 163 31.96 19.09 -4.76
CA ILE A 163 31.90 20.08 -5.82
C ILE A 163 31.01 21.23 -5.33
N GLY A 164 31.52 22.42 -5.50
CA GLY A 164 30.81 23.60 -5.05
C GLY A 164 31.19 23.99 -3.66
N THR A 165 32.13 23.26 -3.13
CA THR A 165 32.68 23.58 -1.85
C THR A 165 34.07 23.25 -1.81
N SER A 166 34.88 23.48 -1.78
CA SER A 166 35.82 22.67 -1.96
C SER A 166 36.49 22.28 -1.04
N THR A 167 36.28 22.34 -0.85
CA THR A 167 36.60 21.82 -0.37
C THR A 167 36.92 21.22 0.19
N SER A 168 37.35 21.44 0.39
CA SER A 168 37.26 20.73 0.76
C SER A 168 37.39 20.15 1.35
N ALA A 169 37.90 20.37 1.67
CA ALA A 169 37.54 19.77 2.06
C ALA A 169 37.45 19.38 2.69
N HIS A 170 37.37 19.57 3.09
CA HIS A 170 36.71 19.02 3.50
C HIS A 170 36.54 18.40 3.98
N ALA A 171 36.96 18.65 4.17
CA ALA A 171 36.33 18.02 4.51
C ALA A 171 36.33 17.27 5.02
N PHE A 172 36.60 17.14 5.21
CA PHE A 172 36.31 16.34 5.61
C PHE A 172 36.99 15.88 5.74
N SER A 173 37.47 16.17 5.65
CA SER A 173 37.72 15.77 5.60
C SER A 173 38.40 15.55 5.49
N ALA A 174 39.00 15.66 5.42
CA ALA A 174 39.36 15.55 5.23
C ALA A 174 40.02 15.62 5.05
N ALA A 175 40.76 15.60 4.78
CA ALA A 175 41.24 15.67 4.40
C ALA A 175 41.72 15.80 4.32
N PRO A 176 42.20 15.68 4.19
CA PRO A 176 42.75 15.50 4.01
C PRO A 176 42.35 15.53 4.40
#